data_dfa9204727d4d53547e7bce0899e7955
#
_entry.id   dfa9204727d4d53547e7bce0899e7955
#
_cell.length_a   1.000
_cell.length_b   1.000
_cell.length_c   1.000
_cell.angle_alpha   90.00
_cell.angle_beta   90.00
_cell.angle_gamma   90.00
#
_symmetry.space_group_name_H-M   'P 1'
#
loop_
_entity.id
_entity.type
_entity.pdbx_description
1 polymer ?
#
loop_
_entity_poly.entity_id
_entity_poly.type
_entity_poly.pdbx_seq_one_letter_code
_entity_poly.pdbx_strand_id
1 'polypeptide(L)'
;MTIEFEYKGFWIESTPFNQAENGHPKEGFTYTSYVYWSKEERDALEDPIEALIEVYMSPEELMEKVPLAINKFMRKNKLKR
;
A
#
# COMPACT_ATOMS: atom_id res chain seq x y z
N MET A 1 5.21 12.95 1.40
CA MET A 1 4.30 12.88 0.25
C MET A 1 3.60 11.52 0.23
N THR A 2 2.28 11.53 0.26
CA THR A 2 1.49 10.29 0.23
C THR A 2 1.20 9.89 -1.22
N ILE A 3 1.36 8.61 -1.53
CA ILE A 3 1.04 8.07 -2.85
C ILE A 3 -0.32 7.40 -2.76
N GLU A 4 -1.25 7.82 -3.60
CA GLU A 4 -2.60 7.27 -3.61
C GLU A 4 -3.01 6.92 -5.04
N PHE A 5 -3.60 5.74 -5.21
CA PHE A 5 -4.13 5.34 -6.51
C PHE A 5 -5.17 4.22 -6.34
N GLU A 6 -5.88 3.95 -7.42
CA GLU A 6 -6.87 2.89 -7.47
C GLU A 6 -6.42 1.77 -8.41
N TYR A 7 -6.68 0.52 -8.04
CA TYR A 7 -6.41 -0.62 -8.88
C TYR A 7 -7.53 -1.64 -8.71
N LYS A 8 -8.24 -1.94 -9.78
CA LYS A 8 -9.36 -2.90 -9.79
C LYS A 8 -10.39 -2.63 -8.68
N GLY A 9 -10.67 -1.37 -8.41
CA GLY A 9 -11.62 -0.96 -7.38
C GLY A 9 -11.03 -0.86 -5.98
N PHE A 10 -9.85 -1.44 -5.75
CA PHE A 10 -9.14 -1.28 -4.49
C PHE A 10 -8.51 0.10 -4.42
N TRP A 11 -8.50 0.69 -3.25
CA TRP A 11 -7.84 1.97 -3.01
C TRP A 11 -6.53 1.73 -2.28
N ILE A 12 -5.45 2.28 -2.81
CA ILE A 12 -4.13 2.12 -2.23
C ILE A 12 -3.65 3.46 -1.71
N GLU A 13 -3.18 3.46 -0.47
CA GLU A 13 -2.59 4.63 0.16
C GLU A 13 -1.24 4.23 0.73
N SER A 14 -0.21 4.98 0.37
CA SER A 14 1.13 4.70 0.83
C SER A 14 1.74 5.94 1.46
N THR A 15 2.19 5.79 2.69
CA THR A 15 2.79 6.88 3.45
C THR A 15 4.31 6.67 3.52
N PRO A 16 5.10 7.69 3.16
CA PRO A 16 6.55 7.60 3.30
C PRO A 16 6.93 7.59 4.78
N PHE A 17 7.88 6.76 5.11
CA PHE A 17 8.42 6.69 6.44
C PHE A 17 9.93 6.93 6.37
N ASN A 18 10.40 7.97 7.02
CA ASN A 18 11.80 8.27 7.09
C ASN A 18 12.43 7.42 8.20
N GLN A 19 13.36 6.55 7.81
CA GLN A 19 14.08 5.75 8.78
C GLN A 19 15.12 6.62 9.46
N ALA A 20 14.84 7.01 10.71
CA ALA A 20 15.80 7.71 11.53
C ALA A 20 16.24 6.76 12.63
N GLU A 21 17.54 6.64 12.82
CA GLU A 21 18.12 5.91 13.95
C GLU A 21 18.91 6.90 14.80
N ASN A 22 18.64 6.88 16.09
CA ASN A 22 19.36 7.72 17.06
C ASN A 22 19.37 9.20 16.69
N GLY A 23 18.27 9.68 16.12
CA GLY A 23 18.15 11.08 15.71
C GLY A 23 18.86 11.42 14.41
N HIS A 24 19.47 10.45 13.74
CA HIS A 24 20.12 10.66 12.46
C HIS A 24 19.27 10.07 11.33
N PRO A 25 18.84 10.90 10.36
CA PRO A 25 18.06 10.39 9.23
C PRO A 25 18.92 9.49 8.36
N LYS A 26 18.40 8.29 8.04
CA LYS A 26 19.01 7.46 7.02
C LYS A 26 18.63 7.99 5.64
N GLU A 27 19.49 7.77 4.66
CA GLU A 27 19.15 8.09 3.28
C GLU A 27 17.98 7.24 2.82
N GLY A 28 17.02 7.90 2.20
CA GLY A 28 15.86 7.25 1.63
C GLY A 28 14.70 7.12 2.59
N PHE A 29 13.59 6.72 2.00
CA PHE A 29 12.34 6.49 2.70
C PHE A 29 11.85 5.11 2.34
N THR A 30 11.21 4.44 3.29
CA THR A 30 10.39 3.29 2.98
C THR A 30 8.95 3.77 2.82
N TYR A 31 8.16 2.98 2.12
CA TYR A 31 6.76 3.31 1.85
C TYR A 31 5.90 2.17 2.34
N THR A 32 5.13 2.42 3.39
CA THR A 32 4.18 1.44 3.89
C THR A 32 2.89 1.56 3.07
N SER A 33 2.52 0.47 2.42
CA SER A 33 1.35 0.45 1.56
C SER A 33 0.16 -0.14 2.28
N TYR A 34 -0.96 0.57 2.25
CA TYR A 34 -2.23 0.14 2.80
C TYR A 34 -3.23 0.00 1.66
N VAL A 35 -3.89 -1.15 1.57
CA VAL A 35 -4.88 -1.41 0.53
C VAL A 35 -6.25 -1.54 1.19
N TYR A 36 -7.20 -0.76 0.70
CA TYR A 36 -8.59 -0.77 1.17
C TYR A 36 -9.48 -1.39 0.09
N TRP A 37 -10.59 -1.98 0.51
CA TRP A 37 -11.54 -2.59 -0.44
C TRP A 37 -12.07 -1.58 -1.45
N SER A 38 -12.19 -0.31 -1.03
CA SER A 38 -12.64 0.77 -1.89
C SER A 38 -12.23 2.10 -1.27
N LYS A 39 -12.32 3.17 -2.07
CA LYS A 39 -12.07 4.51 -1.54
C LYS A 39 -13.11 4.90 -0.48
N GLU A 40 -14.35 4.46 -0.66
CA GLU A 40 -15.42 4.72 0.31
C GLU A 40 -15.09 4.12 1.67
N GLU A 41 -14.56 2.92 1.71
CA GLU A 41 -14.17 2.30 2.97
C GLU A 41 -12.99 3.02 3.60
N ARG A 42 -12.04 3.46 2.79
CA ARG A 42 -10.91 4.26 3.30
C ARG A 42 -11.42 5.56 3.92
N ASP A 43 -12.35 6.24 3.26
CA ASP A 43 -12.91 7.51 3.75
C ASP A 43 -13.76 7.30 5.00
N ALA A 44 -14.37 6.13 5.14
CA ALA A 44 -15.14 5.77 6.33
C ALA A 44 -14.26 5.28 7.49
N LEU A 45 -12.95 5.37 7.35
CA LEU A 45 -11.96 4.96 8.37
C LEU A 45 -12.03 3.46 8.71
N GLU A 46 -12.42 2.66 7.73
CA GLU A 46 -12.37 1.21 7.88
C GLU A 46 -10.92 0.73 7.84
N ASP A 47 -10.66 -0.44 8.41
CA ASP A 47 -9.33 -0.99 8.44
C ASP A 47 -8.86 -1.44 7.06
N PRO A 48 -7.57 -1.25 6.74
CA PRO A 48 -7.03 -1.79 5.50
C PRO A 48 -6.99 -3.31 5.52
N ILE A 49 -6.83 -3.91 4.34
CA ILE A 49 -6.71 -5.36 4.20
C ILE A 49 -5.35 -5.78 4.76
N GLU A 50 -5.36 -6.44 5.92
CA GLU A 50 -4.13 -6.79 6.64
C GLU A 50 -3.14 -7.60 5.79
N ALA A 51 -3.66 -8.55 5.02
CA ALA A 51 -2.81 -9.41 4.19
C ALA A 51 -2.05 -8.66 3.09
N LEU A 52 -2.45 -7.43 2.79
CA LEU A 52 -1.84 -6.61 1.74
C LEU A 52 -1.01 -5.45 2.28
N ILE A 53 -0.88 -5.34 3.59
CA ILE A 53 0.00 -4.32 4.18
C ILE A 53 1.45 -4.75 3.93
N GLU A 54 2.22 -3.90 3.28
CA GLU A 54 3.60 -4.22 2.93
C GLU A 54 4.47 -2.96 2.91
N VAL A 55 5.76 -3.14 3.06
CA VAL A 55 6.73 -2.05 3.02
C VAL A 55 7.55 -2.18 1.75
N TYR A 56 7.68 -1.09 1.02
CA TYR A 56 8.45 -1.02 -0.22
C TYR A 56 9.56 0.01 -0.09
N MET A 57 10.64 -0.19 -0.84
CA MET A 57 11.83 0.65 -0.72
C MET A 57 11.81 1.87 -1.64
N SER A 58 10.90 1.92 -2.61
CA SER A 58 10.79 3.05 -3.52
C SER A 58 9.37 3.16 -4.07
N PRO A 59 8.98 4.35 -4.57
CA PRO A 59 7.70 4.51 -5.25
C PRO A 59 7.57 3.60 -6.47
N GLU A 60 8.66 3.41 -7.21
CA GLU A 60 8.67 2.57 -8.40
C GLU A 60 8.38 1.11 -8.05
N GLU A 61 9.03 0.62 -7.00
CA GLU A 61 8.79 -0.73 -6.52
C GLU A 61 7.35 -0.91 -6.07
N LEU A 62 6.82 0.06 -5.34
CA LEU A 62 5.45 0.04 -4.87
C LEU A 62 4.46 -0.01 -6.04
N MET A 63 4.64 0.86 -7.03
CA MET A 63 3.75 0.93 -8.19
C MET A 63 3.78 -0.35 -9.02
N GLU A 64 4.92 -1.04 -9.02
CA GLU A 64 5.07 -2.31 -9.74
C GLU A 64 4.46 -3.48 -8.94
N LYS A 65 4.77 -3.54 -7.66
CA LYS A 65 4.47 -4.73 -6.85
C LYS A 65 3.09 -4.76 -6.21
N VAL A 66 2.51 -3.61 -5.91
CA VAL A 66 1.17 -3.58 -5.30
C VAL A 66 0.11 -4.20 -6.22
N PRO A 67 0.05 -3.86 -7.53
CA PRO A 67 -0.89 -4.54 -8.41
C PRO A 67 -0.70 -6.06 -8.46
N LEU A 68 0.55 -6.52 -8.44
CA LEU A 68 0.83 -7.96 -8.45
C LEU A 68 0.36 -8.62 -7.16
N ALA A 69 0.57 -7.96 -6.02
CA ALA A 69 0.10 -8.46 -4.75
C ALA A 69 -1.43 -8.53 -4.70
N ILE A 70 -2.10 -7.52 -5.22
CA ILE A 70 -3.57 -7.50 -5.30
C ILE A 70 -4.08 -8.64 -6.19
N ASN A 71 -3.46 -8.84 -7.36
CA ASN A 71 -3.83 -9.92 -8.26
C ASN A 71 -3.69 -11.28 -7.57
N LYS A 72 -2.59 -11.49 -6.86
CA LYS A 72 -2.37 -12.73 -6.12
C LYS A 72 -3.41 -12.93 -5.01
N PHE A 73 -3.72 -11.87 -4.28
CA PHE A 73 -4.73 -11.88 -3.24
C PHE A 73 -6.11 -12.24 -3.81
N MET A 74 -6.47 -11.65 -4.94
CA MET A 74 -7.74 -11.92 -5.60
C MET A 74 -7.84 -13.39 -6.02
N ARG A 75 -6.78 -13.94 -6.62
CA ARG A 75 -6.76 -15.35 -7.01
C ARG A 75 -6.90 -16.27 -5.80
N LYS A 76 -6.16 -15.98 -4.75
CA LYS A 76 -6.17 -16.79 -3.53
C LYS A 76 -7.55 -16.80 -2.88
N ASN A 77 -8.26 -15.68 -2.92
CA ASN A 77 -9.56 -15.52 -2.29
C ASN A 77 -10.73 -15.65 -3.28
N LYS A 78 -10.46 -16.01 -4.52
CA LYS A 78 -11.44 -16.21 -5.57
C LYS A 78 -12.32 -14.98 -5.80
N LEU A 79 -11.71 -13.83 -5.77
CA LEU A 79 -12.40 -12.56 -6.01
C LEU A 79 -12.40 -12.24 -7.50
N LYS A 80 -13.51 -11.64 -7.96
CA LYS A 80 -13.66 -11.18 -9.34
C LYS A 80 -13.91 -9.68 -9.34
N ARG A 81 -13.00 -8.94 -9.93
CA ARG A 81 -13.13 -7.49 -10.11
C ARG A 81 -12.53 -7.07 -11.43
#